data_5182fd8a15c804a25d2ac98589b33042
#
_entry.id   5182fd8a15c804a25d2ac98589b33042
#
_cell.length_a   1.000
_cell.length_b   1.000
_cell.length_c   1.000
_cell.angle_alpha   90.00
_cell.angle_beta   90.00
_cell.angle_gamma   90.00
#
_symmetry.space_group_name_H-M   'P 1'
#
loop_
_entity.id
_entity.type
_entity.pdbx_description
1 polymer ?
#
loop_
_entity_poly.entity_id
_entity_poly.type
_entity_poly.pdbx_seq_one_letter_code
_entity_poly.pdbx_strand_id
1 'polypeptide(L)'
;MAFTYRFKDIYDNTIYVGYTGQQMSERMNQHFTKGHLSKDCYSSVAKIEYIKWKTKSDAQLMEIYFINKYKPRYNKQNKRNDKLTITLDEKEWKTYQVLKKQVEKSEASWGCLTWVLITSLVYAIYQLLF
;
A
#
# COMPACT_ATOMS: atom_id res chain seq x y z
N MET A 1 -22.12 -6.96 8.67
CA MET A 1 -20.98 -6.08 8.46
C MET A 1 -20.09 -6.62 7.38
N ALA A 2 -19.40 -5.75 6.66
CA ALA A 2 -18.53 -6.14 5.57
C ALA A 2 -17.23 -5.35 5.60
N PHE A 3 -16.25 -5.79 4.85
CA PHE A 3 -14.92 -5.21 4.85
C PHE A 3 -14.39 -5.05 3.43
N THR A 4 -13.75 -3.93 3.18
CA THR A 4 -12.81 -3.78 2.07
C THR A 4 -11.41 -3.91 2.66
N TYR A 5 -10.55 -4.67 2.03
CA TYR A 5 -9.19 -4.90 2.50
C TYR A 5 -8.18 -4.73 1.37
N ARG A 6 -6.94 -4.48 1.74
CA ARG A 6 -5.84 -4.40 0.80
C ARG A 6 -4.60 -5.11 1.30
N PHE A 7 -3.84 -5.63 0.36
CA PHE A 7 -2.49 -6.13 0.59
C PHE A 7 -1.48 -5.09 0.15
N LYS A 8 -0.52 -4.85 1.00
CA LYS A 8 0.60 -3.93 0.73
C LYS A 8 1.91 -4.70 0.74
N ASP A 9 2.83 -4.32 -0.12
CA ASP A 9 4.17 -4.88 -0.16
C ASP A 9 5.13 -4.18 0.82
N ILE A 10 6.40 -4.61 0.83
CA ILE A 10 7.43 -4.02 1.70
C ILE A 10 7.72 -2.55 1.38
N TYR A 11 7.37 -2.09 0.19
CA TYR A 11 7.53 -0.70 -0.27
C TYR A 11 6.29 0.17 -0.04
N ASP A 12 5.33 -0.35 0.71
CA ASP A 12 4.05 0.33 1.01
C ASP A 12 3.13 0.54 -0.21
N ASN A 13 3.34 -0.20 -1.29
CA ASN A 13 2.46 -0.20 -2.44
C ASN A 13 1.24 -1.09 -2.20
N THR A 14 0.05 -0.62 -2.60
CA THR A 14 -1.14 -1.46 -2.64
C THR A 14 -1.05 -2.41 -3.83
N ILE A 15 -0.96 -3.72 -3.56
CA ILE A 15 -0.76 -4.74 -4.59
C ILE A 15 -2.02 -5.54 -4.90
N TYR A 16 -3.00 -5.51 -4.01
CA TYR A 16 -4.30 -6.15 -4.18
C TYR A 16 -5.36 -5.48 -3.31
N VAL A 17 -6.55 -5.36 -3.83
CA VAL A 17 -7.75 -4.90 -3.11
C VAL A 17 -8.86 -5.93 -3.28
N GLY A 18 -9.56 -6.25 -2.20
CA GLY A 18 -10.70 -7.14 -2.20
C GLY A 18 -11.76 -6.68 -1.21
N TYR A 19 -12.92 -7.35 -1.25
CA TYR A 19 -13.96 -7.16 -0.26
C TYR A 19 -14.47 -8.50 0.27
N THR A 20 -15.10 -8.48 1.41
CA THR A 20 -15.74 -9.66 2.00
C THR A 20 -16.95 -9.28 2.83
N GLY A 21 -17.96 -10.13 2.80
CA GLY A 21 -19.07 -10.09 3.75
C GLY A 21 -18.86 -11.00 4.98
N GLN A 22 -17.74 -11.69 5.03
CA GLN A 22 -17.33 -12.56 6.14
C GLN A 22 -16.44 -11.78 7.13
N GLN A 23 -16.13 -12.41 8.25
CA GLN A 23 -15.11 -11.89 9.17
C GLN A 23 -13.73 -11.84 8.48
N MET A 24 -12.93 -10.84 8.82
CA MET A 24 -11.59 -10.70 8.24
C MET A 24 -10.72 -11.94 8.47
N SER A 25 -10.79 -12.54 9.65
CA SER A 25 -10.04 -13.76 9.98
C SER A 25 -10.39 -14.94 9.06
N GLU A 26 -11.66 -15.15 8.78
CA GLU A 26 -12.12 -16.19 7.86
C GLU A 26 -11.63 -15.94 6.44
N ARG A 27 -11.77 -14.71 5.97
CA ARG A 27 -11.35 -14.34 4.63
C ARG A 27 -9.83 -14.45 4.45
N MET A 28 -9.06 -14.02 5.42
CA MET A 28 -7.59 -14.13 5.37
C MET A 28 -7.15 -15.58 5.43
N ASN A 29 -7.79 -16.40 6.26
CA ASN A 29 -7.51 -17.84 6.28
C ASN A 29 -7.77 -18.49 4.91
N GLN A 30 -8.87 -18.15 4.24
CA GLN A 30 -9.16 -18.63 2.88
C GLN A 30 -8.08 -18.19 1.89
N HIS A 31 -7.64 -16.95 1.93
CA HIS A 31 -6.57 -16.47 1.04
C HIS A 31 -5.26 -17.24 1.23
N PHE A 32 -4.80 -17.40 2.45
CA PHE A 32 -3.49 -17.97 2.74
C PHE A 32 -3.47 -19.50 2.82
N THR A 33 -4.60 -20.17 2.69
CA THR A 33 -4.68 -21.64 2.62
C THR A 33 -5.14 -22.16 1.26
N LYS A 34 -6.16 -21.56 0.67
CA LYS A 34 -6.78 -21.97 -0.60
C LYS A 34 -6.97 -20.77 -1.55
N GLY A 35 -6.08 -19.80 -1.48
CA GLY A 35 -6.21 -18.55 -2.20
C GLY A 35 -6.16 -18.72 -3.72
N HIS A 36 -6.93 -17.89 -4.41
CA HIS A 36 -7.02 -17.86 -5.86
C HIS A 36 -5.98 -16.95 -6.53
N LEU A 37 -5.23 -16.19 -5.73
CA LEU A 37 -4.16 -15.33 -6.23
C LEU A 37 -2.87 -16.12 -6.43
N SER A 38 -1.93 -15.56 -7.18
CA SER A 38 -0.64 -16.19 -7.43
C SER A 38 0.20 -16.32 -6.17
N LYS A 39 1.11 -17.29 -6.16
CA LYS A 39 2.11 -17.42 -5.07
C LYS A 39 2.96 -16.16 -4.94
N ASP A 40 3.27 -15.50 -6.05
CA ASP A 40 4.02 -14.25 -6.09
C ASP A 40 3.27 -13.14 -5.34
N CYS A 41 1.96 -13.03 -5.51
CA CYS A 41 1.13 -12.10 -4.74
C CYS A 41 1.26 -12.37 -3.25
N TYR A 42 0.98 -13.59 -2.80
CA TYR A 42 1.00 -13.91 -1.37
C TYR A 42 2.39 -13.78 -0.73
N SER A 43 3.44 -14.11 -1.45
CA SER A 43 4.82 -13.93 -0.96
C SER A 43 5.24 -12.46 -0.87
N SER A 44 4.59 -11.58 -1.62
CA SER A 44 4.87 -10.14 -1.62
C SER A 44 4.10 -9.38 -0.54
N VAL A 45 3.12 -9.99 0.12
CA VAL A 45 2.31 -9.32 1.15
C VAL A 45 3.16 -9.04 2.39
N ALA A 46 3.34 -7.78 2.70
CA ALA A 46 4.01 -7.33 3.91
C ALA A 46 3.03 -6.87 5.00
N LYS A 47 1.91 -6.28 4.59
CA LYS A 47 0.91 -5.72 5.49
C LYS A 47 -0.49 -5.90 4.92
N ILE A 48 -1.45 -6.19 5.79
CA ILE A 48 -2.87 -6.28 5.46
C ILE A 48 -3.59 -5.16 6.20
N GLU A 49 -4.35 -4.38 5.48
CA GLU A 49 -5.19 -3.32 6.02
C GLU A 49 -6.64 -3.51 5.61
N TYR A 50 -7.56 -2.98 6.40
CA TYR A 50 -8.99 -3.09 6.14
C TYR A 50 -9.75 -1.83 6.52
N ILE A 51 -10.94 -1.70 5.95
CA ILE A 51 -11.96 -0.73 6.34
C ILE A 51 -13.27 -1.50 6.55
N LYS A 52 -13.95 -1.21 7.64
CA LYS A 52 -15.24 -1.81 7.98
C LYS A 52 -16.38 -0.98 7.44
N TRP A 53 -17.34 -1.64 6.83
CA TRP A 53 -18.56 -1.03 6.27
C TRP A 53 -19.81 -1.65 6.87
N LYS A 54 -20.92 -0.92 6.81
CA LYS A 54 -22.21 -1.40 7.31
C LYS A 54 -22.80 -2.52 6.46
N THR A 55 -22.59 -2.46 5.14
CA THR A 55 -23.19 -3.39 4.18
C THR A 55 -22.14 -3.97 3.24
N LYS A 56 -22.46 -5.12 2.67
CA LYS A 56 -21.65 -5.76 1.64
C LYS A 56 -21.58 -4.91 0.36
N SER A 57 -22.67 -4.23 0.03
CA SER A 57 -22.72 -3.34 -1.14
C SER A 57 -21.76 -2.16 -1.00
N ASP A 58 -21.66 -1.57 0.19
CA ASP A 58 -20.70 -0.51 0.48
C ASP A 58 -19.26 -1.01 0.32
N ALA A 59 -18.97 -2.18 0.87
CA ALA A 59 -17.64 -2.78 0.78
C ALA A 59 -17.25 -3.08 -0.68
N GLN A 60 -18.19 -3.58 -1.47
CA GLN A 60 -17.99 -3.88 -2.89
C GLN A 60 -17.79 -2.61 -3.71
N LEU A 61 -18.57 -1.57 -3.46
CA LEU A 61 -18.43 -0.28 -4.11
C LEU A 61 -17.04 0.32 -3.82
N MET A 62 -16.60 0.26 -2.58
CA MET A 62 -15.29 0.77 -2.18
C MET A 62 -14.15 -0.10 -2.71
N GLU A 63 -14.34 -1.40 -2.89
CA GLU A 63 -13.37 -2.24 -3.62
C GLU A 63 -13.13 -1.70 -5.03
N ILE A 64 -14.19 -1.46 -5.79
CA ILE A 64 -14.11 -0.91 -7.15
C ILE A 64 -13.41 0.44 -7.14
N TYR A 65 -13.80 1.31 -6.22
CA TYR A 65 -13.18 2.63 -6.06
C TYR A 65 -11.68 2.54 -5.79
N PHE A 66 -11.25 1.70 -4.87
CA PHE A 66 -9.83 1.55 -4.51
C PHE A 66 -9.02 0.82 -5.58
N ILE A 67 -9.58 -0.16 -6.28
CA ILE A 67 -8.92 -0.76 -7.45
C ILE A 67 -8.65 0.31 -8.51
N ASN A 68 -9.61 1.18 -8.73
CA ASN A 68 -9.48 2.27 -9.68
C ASN A 68 -8.43 3.30 -9.25
N LYS A 69 -8.41 3.63 -7.96
CA LYS A 69 -7.48 4.61 -7.38
C LYS A 69 -6.04 4.11 -7.37
N TYR A 70 -5.82 2.89 -6.88
CA TYR A 70 -4.47 2.35 -6.64
C TYR A 70 -3.91 1.55 -7.81
N LYS A 71 -4.75 1.08 -8.75
CA LYS A 71 -4.33 0.22 -9.87
C LYS A 71 -3.47 -0.98 -9.42
N PRO A 72 -3.94 -1.81 -8.46
CA PRO A 72 -3.12 -2.86 -7.88
C PRO A 72 -2.76 -3.92 -8.92
N ARG A 73 -1.50 -4.33 -8.97
CA ARG A 73 -0.98 -5.23 -10.02
C ARG A 73 -1.58 -6.63 -10.03
N TYR A 74 -2.10 -7.11 -8.89
CA TYR A 74 -2.70 -8.45 -8.78
C TYR A 74 -4.23 -8.47 -8.93
N ASN A 75 -4.88 -7.33 -9.08
CA ASN A 75 -6.27 -7.28 -9.49
C ASN A 75 -6.40 -7.50 -11.00
N LYS A 76 -7.53 -8.08 -11.41
CA LYS A 76 -7.80 -8.31 -12.84
C LYS A 76 -7.74 -7.01 -13.64
N GLN A 77 -7.15 -7.09 -14.82
CA GLN A 77 -6.87 -5.93 -15.65
C GLN A 77 -8.14 -5.14 -16.05
N ASN A 78 -9.25 -5.82 -16.31
CA ASN A 78 -10.52 -5.16 -16.61
C ASN A 78 -11.00 -4.26 -15.47
N LYS A 79 -10.86 -4.71 -14.22
CA LYS A 79 -11.20 -3.89 -13.04
C LYS A 79 -10.28 -2.68 -12.88
N ARG A 80 -9.01 -2.82 -13.21
CA ARG A 80 -8.01 -1.73 -13.11
C ARG A 80 -8.20 -0.65 -14.17
N ASN A 81 -8.69 -1.01 -15.33
CA ASN A 81 -8.82 -0.10 -16.46
C ASN A 81 -10.11 0.72 -16.47
N ASP A 82 -11.07 0.34 -15.63
CA ASP A 82 -12.27 1.14 -15.42
C ASP A 82 -11.92 2.48 -14.78
N LYS A 83 -12.60 3.54 -15.21
CA LYS A 83 -12.46 4.86 -14.63
C LYS A 83 -13.71 5.23 -13.86
N LEU A 84 -13.57 5.48 -12.57
CA LEU A 84 -14.61 6.12 -11.78
C LEU A 84 -14.52 7.64 -11.96
N THR A 85 -15.63 8.24 -12.29
CA THR A 85 -15.74 9.71 -12.43
C THR A 85 -16.31 10.38 -11.17
N ILE A 86 -16.72 9.59 -10.20
CA ILE A 86 -17.25 10.04 -8.92
C ILE A 86 -16.17 9.97 -7.84
N THR A 87 -16.20 10.92 -6.92
CA THR A 87 -15.38 10.90 -5.71
C THR A 87 -16.23 10.38 -4.55
N LEU A 88 -15.69 9.43 -3.80
CA LEU A 88 -16.33 8.85 -2.62
C LEU A 88 -15.59 9.26 -1.35
N ASP A 89 -16.33 9.38 -0.26
CA ASP A 89 -15.73 9.62 1.06
C ASP A 89 -14.94 8.39 1.50
N GLU A 90 -13.66 8.60 1.75
CA GLU A 90 -12.77 7.55 2.23
C GLU A 90 -12.75 7.51 3.74
N LYS A 91 -12.79 6.30 4.29
CA LYS A 91 -12.47 6.03 5.69
C LYS A 91 -10.98 5.70 5.81
N GLU A 92 -10.46 5.89 7.00
CA GLU A 92 -9.09 5.54 7.32
C GLU A 92 -8.87 4.03 7.31
N TRP A 93 -7.75 3.60 6.72
CA TRP A 93 -7.32 2.22 6.74
C TRP A 93 -6.81 1.82 8.11
N LYS A 94 -7.27 0.66 8.58
CA LYS A 94 -6.80 0.05 9.83
C LYS A 94 -5.92 -1.14 9.54
N THR A 95 -4.86 -1.31 10.33
CA THR A 95 -3.98 -2.47 10.19
C THR A 95 -4.66 -3.72 10.73
N TYR A 96 -4.74 -4.77 9.91
CA TYR A 96 -5.16 -6.10 10.33
C TYR A 96 -3.96 -6.93 10.80
N GLN A 97 -2.91 -7.02 9.96
CA GLN A 97 -1.72 -7.82 10.25
C GLN A 97 -0.49 -7.25 9.54
N VAL A 98 0.66 -7.31 10.21
CA VAL A 98 1.96 -7.03 9.61
C VAL A 98 2.70 -8.36 9.48
N LEU A 99 3.03 -8.77 8.26
CA LEU A 99 3.73 -10.01 7.94
C LEU A 99 5.23 -9.80 7.77
N LYS A 100 5.62 -8.64 7.23
CA LYS A 100 7.01 -8.24 7.01
C LYS A 100 7.17 -6.77 7.36
N LYS A 101 8.32 -6.41 7.94
CA LYS A 101 8.65 -5.00 8.17
C LYS A 101 8.74 -4.29 6.81
N GLN A 102 7.99 -3.21 6.67
CA GLN A 102 8.10 -2.37 5.49
C GLN A 102 9.45 -1.67 5.48
N VAL A 103 10.00 -1.47 4.28
CA VAL A 103 11.18 -0.63 4.10
C VAL A 103 10.78 0.77 4.48
N GLU A 104 11.38 1.30 5.54
CA GLU A 104 11.28 2.73 5.81
C GLU A 104 11.74 3.44 4.55
N LYS A 105 10.89 4.30 4.00
CA LYS A 105 11.37 5.34 3.11
C LYS A 105 12.31 6.17 3.98
N SER A 106 13.60 5.81 3.97
CA SER A 106 14.57 6.79 4.34
C SER A 106 14.33 7.92 3.35
N GLU A 107 13.74 8.99 3.81
CA GLU A 107 14.08 10.28 3.27
C GLU A 107 15.59 10.34 3.50
N ALA A 108 16.31 9.72 2.58
CA ALA A 108 17.75 9.90 2.53
C ALA A 108 17.90 11.40 2.47
N SER A 109 18.36 11.97 3.56
CA SER A 109 18.68 13.37 3.62
C SER A 109 19.92 13.58 2.76
N TRP A 110 19.75 13.41 1.46
CA TRP A 110 20.73 13.80 0.45
C TRP A 110 21.10 15.27 0.67
N GLY A 111 20.20 16.06 1.25
CA GLY A 111 20.45 17.40 1.72
C GLY A 111 21.55 17.49 2.78
N CYS A 112 21.59 16.63 3.78
CA CYS A 112 22.64 16.67 4.82
C CYS A 112 24.01 16.29 4.30
N LEU A 113 24.12 15.26 3.45
CA LEU A 113 25.39 14.84 2.87
C LEU A 113 25.94 15.87 1.87
N THR A 114 25.09 16.49 1.06
CA THR A 114 25.48 17.56 0.13
C THR A 114 25.91 18.83 0.86
N TRP A 115 25.26 19.21 1.97
CA TRP A 115 25.68 20.35 2.79
C TRP A 115 27.05 20.14 3.46
N VAL A 116 27.32 18.96 4.01
CA VAL A 116 28.62 18.63 4.61
C VAL A 116 29.73 18.65 3.57
N LEU A 117 29.50 18.13 2.37
CA LEU A 117 30.48 18.15 1.29
C LEU A 117 30.74 19.57 0.76
N ILE A 118 29.71 20.40 0.63
CA ILE A 118 29.85 21.79 0.18
C ILE A 118 30.62 22.63 1.21
N THR A 119 30.30 22.50 2.50
CA THR A 119 30.98 23.25 3.55
C THR A 119 32.44 22.85 3.69
N SER A 120 32.80 21.58 3.55
CA SER A 120 34.16 21.11 3.57
C SER A 120 34.96 21.58 2.35
N LEU A 121 34.35 21.63 1.18
CA LEU A 121 34.95 22.12 -0.04
C LEU A 121 35.21 23.63 0.02
N VAL A 122 34.28 24.39 0.51
CA VAL A 122 34.40 25.86 0.71
C VAL A 122 35.51 26.15 1.71
N TYR A 123 35.59 25.39 2.81
CA TYR A 123 36.67 25.56 3.81
C TYR A 123 38.04 25.25 3.23
N ALA A 124 38.18 24.18 2.43
CA ALA A 124 39.43 23.83 1.77
C ALA A 124 39.85 24.89 0.76
N ILE A 125 38.95 25.47 0.00
CA ILE A 125 39.23 26.56 -0.94
C ILE A 125 39.67 27.83 -0.18
N TYR A 126 39.01 28.12 0.95
CA TYR A 126 39.37 29.27 1.77
C TYR A 126 40.81 29.14 2.31
N GLN A 127 41.23 27.95 2.75
CA GLN A 127 42.60 27.69 3.24
C GLN A 127 43.64 27.74 2.13
N LEU A 128 43.29 27.52 0.86
CA LEU A 128 44.20 27.61 -0.27
C LEU A 128 44.37 29.04 -0.78
N LEU A 129 43.40 29.90 -0.55
CA LEU A 129 43.38 31.28 -1.05
C LEU A 129 43.87 32.32 -0.02
N PHE A 130 43.90 31.95 1.24
CA PHE A 130 44.26 32.82 2.36
C PHE A 130 45.19 32.11 3.34
#